data_9d524d831622dafcb41bb051c29e9fea
#
_entry.id   9d524d831622dafcb41bb051c29e9fea
#
_cell.length_a   1.000
_cell.length_b   1.000
_cell.length_c   1.000
_cell.angle_alpha   90.00
_cell.angle_beta   90.00
_cell.angle_gamma   90.00
#
_symmetry.space_group_name_H-M   'P 1'
#
loop_
_entity.id
_entity.type
_entity.pdbx_description
1 polymer ?
#
loop_
_entity_poly.entity_id
_entity_poly.type
_entity_poly.pdbx_seq_one_letter_code
_entity_poly.pdbx_strand_id
1 'polypeptide(L)'
;MAGTIAAVSALGMTAALGGCGVTGGSPDVTLKLVAADYGDSKANSSQKYWDKLVEEYEAEHPGVRIDVSVYSWNDVDRKVREMVAAGDPPDMAQIGSYAGYAAQNQLYKADDLLSIPVQADFVGQLASAGQVKGVQYGMPFASSTRVLFYNKTLFSEAGITPPKSWDDLAADAEALKAEGVTYPYALPLGPEEAPAESMQWMLSGGGGYTDTVDSYGIDAPENVDTFSWLKDELVGKELTGPVAPGELNRADAYAAFAKGEVGMVNGHPSLMNIAAKKGVKYGMVPTPGKEGTSKSTLGVADWMTAFRKNGHRDQVGDFLDFVYSEKNVLAFSREYDLLPVTTSASGTMAASDQDRHLRPFLEELLTSELYPVGKTSWADVSAEIKQRIGKAVAPGGSPSAVLGQLQAEASRAENAE
;
A
#
# COMPACT_ATOMS: atom_id res chain seq x y z
N MET A 1 -50.29 53.72 -44.33
CA MET A 1 -51.52 52.97 -44.54
C MET A 1 -51.47 51.78 -43.61
N ALA A 2 -52.07 51.87 -42.48
CA ALA A 2 -53.40 51.37 -42.13
C ALA A 2 -53.43 49.84 -42.34
N GLY A 3 -53.74 48.99 -41.42
CA GLY A 3 -54.61 49.11 -40.26
C GLY A 3 -54.53 47.91 -39.37
N THR A 4 -54.91 48.20 -38.20
CA THR A 4 -55.31 47.42 -37.04
C THR A 4 -56.28 46.28 -37.35
N ILE A 5 -56.28 45.20 -36.58
CA ILE A 5 -57.51 44.72 -35.88
C ILE A 5 -57.15 43.65 -34.86
N ALA A 6 -57.58 43.84 -33.63
CA ALA A 6 -57.57 42.90 -32.47
C ALA A 6 -58.77 41.93 -32.58
N ALA A 7 -58.64 40.76 -32.01
CA ALA A 7 -59.77 40.00 -31.50
C ALA A 7 -59.38 39.09 -30.34
N VAL A 8 -60.17 39.20 -29.31
CA VAL A 8 -60.16 38.60 -28.01
C VAL A 8 -60.92 37.26 -28.00
N SER A 9 -60.72 36.49 -26.93
CA SER A 9 -61.52 35.39 -26.34
C SER A 9 -61.02 33.97 -26.68
N ALA A 10 -61.09 32.98 -25.83
CA ALA A 10 -61.70 32.80 -24.53
C ALA A 10 -61.13 31.57 -23.84
N LEU A 11 -61.31 31.51 -22.56
CA LEU A 11 -61.07 30.40 -21.60
C LEU A 11 -61.33 29.00 -22.12
N GLY A 12 -60.43 28.09 -21.76
CA GLY A 12 -60.66 26.65 -21.73
C GLY A 12 -59.84 26.02 -20.62
N MET A 13 -60.39 25.95 -19.40
CA MET A 13 -59.91 25.08 -18.32
C MET A 13 -60.12 23.64 -18.74
N THR A 14 -59.03 22.87 -18.86
CA THR A 14 -59.07 21.41 -18.76
C THR A 14 -58.02 20.98 -17.72
N ALA A 15 -58.52 20.58 -16.56
CA ALA A 15 -57.78 19.82 -15.59
C ALA A 15 -57.46 18.45 -16.18
N ALA A 16 -56.19 18.13 -16.37
CA ALA A 16 -55.73 16.80 -16.61
C ALA A 16 -54.89 16.37 -15.43
N LEU A 17 -55.49 15.44 -14.68
CA LEU A 17 -54.85 14.66 -13.62
C LEU A 17 -53.75 13.78 -14.17
N GLY A 18 -52.64 13.72 -13.39
CA GLY A 18 -51.92 12.49 -13.13
C GLY A 18 -50.90 12.07 -14.17
N GLY A 19 -49.68 12.42 -13.94
CA GLY A 19 -48.49 11.73 -14.41
C GLY A 19 -47.43 11.92 -13.36
N CYS A 20 -47.26 10.98 -12.43
CA CYS A 20 -46.03 10.85 -11.68
C CYS A 20 -44.93 10.52 -12.69
N GLY A 21 -44.40 11.56 -13.32
CA GLY A 21 -43.13 11.48 -14.04
C GLY A 21 -42.07 11.42 -12.95
N VAL A 22 -41.37 10.32 -12.87
CA VAL A 22 -40.07 10.25 -12.24
C VAL A 22 -39.19 11.19 -13.05
N THR A 23 -39.13 12.45 -12.62
CA THR A 23 -38.12 13.37 -13.11
C THR A 23 -36.82 12.87 -12.53
N GLY A 24 -36.02 12.15 -13.32
CA GLY A 24 -34.60 11.98 -13.06
C GLY A 24 -33.98 13.37 -13.03
N GLY A 25 -34.03 14.04 -11.85
CA GLY A 25 -33.30 15.27 -11.63
C GLY A 25 -31.79 14.98 -11.79
N SER A 26 -31.08 15.94 -12.36
CA SER A 26 -29.61 15.90 -12.28
C SER A 26 -29.22 15.79 -10.79
N PRO A 27 -28.18 15.01 -10.45
CA PRO A 27 -27.72 14.93 -9.06
C PRO A 27 -27.36 16.35 -8.58
N ASP A 28 -27.62 16.62 -7.31
CA ASP A 28 -27.31 17.92 -6.70
C ASP A 28 -25.79 18.11 -6.57
N VAL A 29 -25.04 17.00 -6.39
CA VAL A 29 -23.57 16.97 -6.25
C VAL A 29 -22.98 15.82 -7.04
N THR A 30 -21.89 16.08 -7.78
CA THR A 30 -21.05 15.05 -8.38
C THR A 30 -19.66 15.09 -7.74
N LEU A 31 -19.23 13.99 -7.11
CA LEU A 31 -17.92 13.82 -6.52
C LEU A 31 -17.00 13.11 -7.52
N LYS A 32 -15.73 13.55 -7.59
CA LYS A 32 -14.69 12.90 -8.38
C LYS A 32 -13.80 12.06 -7.48
N LEU A 33 -13.71 10.76 -7.72
CA LEU A 33 -12.80 9.84 -7.06
C LEU A 33 -11.72 9.37 -8.03
N VAL A 34 -10.46 9.56 -7.68
CA VAL A 34 -9.33 8.94 -8.36
C VAL A 34 -8.86 7.76 -7.51
N ALA A 35 -8.89 6.56 -8.07
CA ALA A 35 -8.52 5.33 -7.38
C ALA A 35 -7.38 4.58 -8.08
N ALA A 36 -6.68 3.74 -7.33
CA ALA A 36 -5.64 2.87 -7.85
C ALA A 36 -6.20 1.50 -8.27
N ASP A 37 -5.55 0.86 -9.24
CA ASP A 37 -5.92 -0.49 -9.68
C ASP A 37 -5.12 -1.55 -8.92
N TYR A 38 -5.85 -2.44 -8.24
CA TYR A 38 -5.32 -3.62 -7.54
C TYR A 38 -5.55 -4.91 -8.34
N GLY A 39 -6.36 -4.85 -9.40
CA GLY A 39 -6.68 -5.99 -10.20
C GLY A 39 -5.50 -6.50 -11.03
N ASP A 40 -5.43 -7.81 -11.24
CA ASP A 40 -4.48 -8.46 -12.14
C ASP A 40 -5.10 -8.83 -13.50
N SER A 41 -6.37 -8.53 -13.70
CA SER A 41 -7.13 -8.87 -14.90
C SER A 41 -8.37 -7.99 -15.05
N LYS A 42 -8.98 -8.02 -16.25
CA LYS A 42 -10.27 -7.36 -16.48
C LYS A 42 -11.41 -7.92 -15.61
N ALA A 43 -11.25 -9.14 -15.08
CA ALA A 43 -12.30 -9.78 -14.28
C ALA A 43 -12.40 -9.18 -12.88
N ASN A 44 -11.26 -8.84 -12.27
CA ASN A 44 -11.13 -8.24 -10.93
C ASN A 44 -10.55 -6.82 -10.97
N SER A 45 -10.81 -6.04 -12.03
CA SER A 45 -10.36 -4.65 -12.10
C SER A 45 -11.00 -3.83 -10.97
N SER A 46 -10.24 -2.90 -10.39
CA SER A 46 -10.75 -2.00 -9.35
C SER A 46 -11.88 -1.11 -9.85
N GLN A 47 -11.97 -0.83 -11.17
CA GLN A 47 -13.11 -0.13 -11.73
C GLN A 47 -14.43 -0.86 -11.43
N LYS A 48 -14.48 -2.19 -11.62
CA LYS A 48 -15.70 -2.98 -11.33
C LYS A 48 -16.07 -3.00 -9.86
N TYR A 49 -15.07 -3.04 -8.98
CA TYR A 49 -15.30 -2.93 -7.55
C TYR A 49 -15.95 -1.60 -7.21
N TRP A 50 -15.35 -0.50 -7.69
CA TRP A 50 -15.85 0.84 -7.44
C TRP A 50 -17.23 1.09 -8.07
N ASP A 51 -17.45 0.66 -9.31
CA ASP A 51 -18.76 0.79 -9.99
C ASP A 51 -19.87 0.16 -9.15
N LYS A 52 -19.64 -1.04 -8.62
CA LYS A 52 -20.61 -1.73 -7.74
C LYS A 52 -20.81 -0.99 -6.42
N LEU A 53 -19.73 -0.55 -5.77
CA LEU A 53 -19.80 0.15 -4.49
C LEU A 53 -20.55 1.47 -4.62
N VAL A 54 -20.27 2.21 -5.71
CA VAL A 54 -20.93 3.48 -6.04
C VAL A 54 -22.40 3.26 -6.32
N GLU A 55 -22.78 2.24 -7.10
CA GLU A 55 -24.18 1.90 -7.37
C GLU A 55 -24.95 1.63 -6.05
N GLU A 56 -24.35 0.89 -5.11
CA GLU A 56 -24.96 0.64 -3.79
C GLU A 56 -25.18 1.95 -3.01
N TYR A 57 -24.17 2.85 -3.00
CA TYR A 57 -24.26 4.13 -2.31
C TYR A 57 -25.28 5.10 -2.93
N GLU A 58 -25.23 5.28 -4.26
CA GLU A 58 -26.12 6.20 -4.99
C GLU A 58 -27.59 5.78 -4.89
N ALA A 59 -27.87 4.49 -4.73
CA ALA A 59 -29.24 3.99 -4.52
C ALA A 59 -29.86 4.50 -3.20
N GLU A 60 -29.03 4.71 -2.18
CA GLU A 60 -29.44 5.25 -0.89
C GLU A 60 -29.31 6.78 -0.80
N HIS A 61 -28.54 7.39 -1.71
CA HIS A 61 -28.21 8.83 -1.75
C HIS A 61 -28.49 9.45 -3.13
N PRO A 62 -29.76 9.55 -3.56
CA PRO A 62 -30.13 9.92 -4.93
C PRO A 62 -29.69 11.34 -5.36
N GLY A 63 -29.31 12.21 -4.42
CA GLY A 63 -28.76 13.54 -4.70
C GLY A 63 -27.25 13.59 -4.93
N VAL A 64 -26.55 12.45 -4.78
CA VAL A 64 -25.09 12.38 -4.94
C VAL A 64 -24.74 11.43 -6.07
N ARG A 65 -23.78 11.83 -6.89
CA ARG A 65 -23.17 11.00 -7.91
C ARG A 65 -21.66 10.93 -7.68
N ILE A 66 -21.05 9.78 -8.00
CA ILE A 66 -19.61 9.59 -7.83
C ILE A 66 -19.00 9.12 -9.14
N ASP A 67 -18.17 9.98 -9.75
CA ASP A 67 -17.41 9.65 -10.94
C ASP A 67 -16.05 9.08 -10.54
N VAL A 68 -15.82 7.79 -10.84
CA VAL A 68 -14.58 7.09 -10.49
C VAL A 68 -13.68 6.96 -11.71
N SER A 69 -12.42 7.36 -11.53
CA SER A 69 -11.34 7.14 -12.49
C SER A 69 -10.27 6.26 -11.85
N VAL A 70 -10.01 5.09 -12.44
CA VAL A 70 -9.03 4.15 -11.93
C VAL A 70 -7.75 4.18 -12.78
N TYR A 71 -6.60 4.29 -12.10
CA TYR A 71 -5.29 4.30 -12.74
C TYR A 71 -4.37 3.23 -12.11
N SER A 72 -3.37 2.80 -12.87
CA SER A 72 -2.32 1.93 -12.31
C SER A 72 -1.55 2.63 -11.17
N TRP A 73 -0.95 1.85 -10.27
CA TRP A 73 -0.07 2.38 -9.22
C TRP A 73 1.14 3.14 -9.77
N ASN A 74 1.57 2.87 -11.01
CA ASN A 74 2.63 3.63 -11.67
C ASN A 74 2.18 5.04 -12.08
N ASP A 75 0.89 5.27 -12.20
CA ASP A 75 0.31 6.49 -12.79
C ASP A 75 -0.50 7.34 -11.82
N VAL A 76 -1.15 6.75 -10.82
CA VAL A 76 -2.16 7.40 -9.98
C VAL A 76 -1.65 8.68 -9.31
N ASP A 77 -0.48 8.63 -8.66
CA ASP A 77 0.11 9.80 -8.01
C ASP A 77 0.45 10.92 -9.02
N ARG A 78 0.93 10.54 -10.21
CA ARG A 78 1.21 11.50 -11.28
C ARG A 78 -0.08 12.14 -11.78
N LYS A 79 -1.15 11.35 -11.98
CA LYS A 79 -2.45 11.85 -12.43
C LYS A 79 -3.06 12.83 -11.44
N VAL A 80 -3.03 12.51 -10.16
CA VAL A 80 -3.52 13.43 -9.12
C VAL A 80 -2.68 14.72 -9.10
N ARG A 81 -1.36 14.65 -9.21
CA ARG A 81 -0.51 15.85 -9.32
C ARG A 81 -0.86 16.71 -10.53
N GLU A 82 -1.10 16.12 -11.70
CA GLU A 82 -1.51 16.83 -12.91
C GLU A 82 -2.84 17.57 -12.70
N MET A 83 -3.84 16.93 -12.08
CA MET A 83 -5.15 17.52 -11.76
C MET A 83 -5.01 18.69 -10.77
N VAL A 84 -4.24 18.50 -9.70
CA VAL A 84 -3.97 19.56 -8.71
C VAL A 84 -3.25 20.75 -9.35
N ALA A 85 -2.23 20.50 -10.18
CA ALA A 85 -1.49 21.56 -10.89
C ALA A 85 -2.37 22.33 -11.88
N ALA A 86 -3.32 21.64 -12.53
CA ALA A 86 -4.31 22.27 -13.40
C ALA A 86 -5.39 23.07 -12.64
N GLY A 87 -5.38 22.99 -11.31
CA GLY A 87 -6.37 23.64 -10.47
C GLY A 87 -7.74 22.97 -10.45
N ASP A 88 -7.83 21.70 -10.83
CA ASP A 88 -9.04 20.86 -10.81
C ASP A 88 -8.73 19.54 -10.07
N PRO A 89 -8.44 19.57 -8.73
CA PRO A 89 -8.20 18.36 -7.98
C PRO A 89 -9.46 17.48 -7.93
N PRO A 90 -9.32 16.15 -7.74
CA PRO A 90 -10.46 15.31 -7.41
C PRO A 90 -11.02 15.67 -6.02
N ASP A 91 -12.22 15.22 -5.69
CA ASP A 91 -12.75 15.33 -4.32
C ASP A 91 -12.03 14.34 -3.40
N MET A 92 -11.80 13.13 -3.89
CA MET A 92 -11.09 12.06 -3.18
C MET A 92 -10.02 11.43 -4.08
N ALA A 93 -8.91 11.02 -3.47
CA ALA A 93 -7.87 10.31 -4.18
C ALA A 93 -7.21 9.22 -3.33
N GLN A 94 -7.02 8.05 -3.94
CA GLN A 94 -6.24 6.96 -3.41
C GLN A 94 -4.81 7.08 -3.95
N ILE A 95 -3.88 7.48 -3.09
CA ILE A 95 -2.49 7.84 -3.45
C ILE A 95 -1.48 7.31 -2.45
N GLY A 96 -0.23 7.15 -2.90
CA GLY A 96 0.90 6.77 -2.05
C GLY A 96 1.56 7.94 -1.32
N SER A 97 1.44 9.17 -1.85
CA SER A 97 2.13 10.35 -1.31
C SER A 97 1.16 11.51 -1.09
N TYR A 98 0.88 11.85 0.16
CA TYR A 98 -0.10 12.87 0.52
C TYR A 98 0.49 14.04 1.37
N ALA A 99 1.65 13.84 2.02
CA ALA A 99 2.19 14.80 2.99
C ALA A 99 2.40 16.21 2.39
N GLY A 100 2.85 16.30 1.14
CA GLY A 100 3.01 17.58 0.45
C GLY A 100 1.69 18.35 0.28
N TYR A 101 0.59 17.68 -0.03
CA TYR A 101 -0.74 18.30 -0.13
C TYR A 101 -1.25 18.74 1.24
N ALA A 102 -1.01 17.92 2.28
CA ALA A 102 -1.36 18.26 3.65
C ALA A 102 -0.59 19.52 4.12
N ALA A 103 0.72 19.58 3.90
CA ALA A 103 1.56 20.73 4.25
C ALA A 103 1.10 22.02 3.55
N GLN A 104 0.58 21.91 2.32
CA GLN A 104 0.02 23.03 1.55
C GLN A 104 -1.44 23.34 1.91
N ASN A 105 -2.00 22.71 2.96
CA ASN A 105 -3.40 22.88 3.39
C ASN A 105 -4.43 22.60 2.28
N GLN A 106 -4.13 21.64 1.38
CA GLN A 106 -5.02 21.27 0.27
C GLN A 106 -5.98 20.14 0.63
N LEU A 107 -5.72 19.40 1.73
CA LEU A 107 -6.53 18.26 2.17
C LEU A 107 -7.44 18.62 3.35
N TYR A 108 -8.57 17.94 3.45
CA TYR A 108 -9.34 17.84 4.68
C TYR A 108 -8.61 16.95 5.69
N LYS A 109 -8.80 17.21 6.97
CA LYS A 109 -8.39 16.30 8.04
C LYS A 109 -9.39 15.17 8.14
N ALA A 110 -8.97 14.01 8.62
CA ALA A 110 -9.89 12.91 8.91
C ALA A 110 -11.00 13.33 9.90
N ASP A 111 -10.66 14.13 10.90
CA ASP A 111 -11.60 14.66 11.90
C ASP A 111 -12.69 15.56 11.28
N ASP A 112 -12.41 16.21 10.15
CA ASP A 112 -13.37 17.06 9.44
C ASP A 112 -14.38 16.25 8.60
N LEU A 113 -14.06 14.99 8.30
CA LEU A 113 -14.78 14.15 7.35
C LEU A 113 -15.49 12.97 8.00
N LEU A 114 -14.74 12.16 8.76
CA LEU A 114 -15.19 10.85 9.21
C LEU A 114 -15.93 10.95 10.54
N SER A 115 -16.93 10.12 10.71
CA SER A 115 -17.58 9.93 12.01
C SER A 115 -16.61 9.38 13.05
N ILE A 116 -16.84 9.68 14.31
CA ILE A 116 -16.01 9.19 15.43
C ILE A 116 -15.89 7.66 15.44
N PRO A 117 -16.98 6.87 15.21
CA PRO A 117 -16.86 5.42 15.16
C PRO A 117 -15.90 4.92 14.08
N VAL A 118 -15.92 5.50 12.88
CA VAL A 118 -15.02 5.11 11.77
C VAL A 118 -13.57 5.44 12.11
N GLN A 119 -13.30 6.65 12.63
CA GLN A 119 -11.95 7.03 13.05
C GLN A 119 -11.40 6.12 14.14
N ALA A 120 -12.22 5.75 15.12
CA ALA A 120 -11.86 4.88 16.24
C ALA A 120 -11.63 3.41 15.82
N ASP A 121 -12.15 2.99 14.68
CA ASP A 121 -12.02 1.62 14.18
C ASP A 121 -10.76 1.40 13.34
N PHE A 122 -10.05 2.43 12.92
CA PHE A 122 -8.78 2.24 12.22
C PHE A 122 -7.75 1.48 13.08
N VAL A 123 -7.00 0.60 12.46
CA VAL A 123 -5.82 -0.03 13.09
C VAL A 123 -4.84 1.07 13.49
N GLY A 124 -4.47 1.13 14.77
CA GLY A 124 -3.75 2.27 15.35
C GLY A 124 -2.46 2.65 14.65
N GLN A 125 -1.63 1.66 14.27
CA GLN A 125 -0.37 1.88 13.54
C GLN A 125 -0.62 2.51 12.16
N LEU A 126 -1.67 2.04 11.46
CA LEU A 126 -2.04 2.59 10.16
C LEU A 126 -2.56 4.02 10.30
N ALA A 127 -3.43 4.29 11.29
CA ALA A 127 -3.93 5.63 11.54
C ALA A 127 -2.79 6.61 11.89
N SER A 128 -1.84 6.18 12.72
CA SER A 128 -0.68 7.00 13.10
C SER A 128 0.21 7.34 11.91
N ALA A 129 0.47 6.38 11.02
CA ALA A 129 1.24 6.62 9.81
C ALA A 129 0.52 7.56 8.81
N GLY A 130 -0.81 7.70 8.91
CA GLY A 130 -1.62 8.66 8.13
C GLY A 130 -1.47 10.13 8.56
N GLN A 131 -0.65 10.42 9.57
CA GLN A 131 -0.52 11.75 10.14
C GLN A 131 0.62 12.57 9.51
N VAL A 132 0.40 13.87 9.45
CA VAL A 132 1.43 14.88 9.18
C VAL A 132 1.43 15.85 10.35
N LYS A 133 2.55 15.93 11.08
CA LYS A 133 2.67 16.76 12.29
C LYS A 133 1.54 16.52 13.32
N GLY A 134 1.19 15.25 13.55
CA GLY A 134 0.18 14.82 14.52
C GLY A 134 -1.28 14.99 14.08
N VAL A 135 -1.55 15.35 12.83
CA VAL A 135 -2.90 15.48 12.26
C VAL A 135 -3.09 14.46 11.14
N GLN A 136 -4.14 13.65 11.21
CA GLN A 136 -4.43 12.65 10.20
C GLN A 136 -5.04 13.27 8.94
N TYR A 137 -4.39 13.07 7.79
CA TYR A 137 -4.83 13.45 6.45
C TYR A 137 -4.92 12.26 5.51
N GLY A 138 -4.02 11.28 5.67
CA GLY A 138 -4.10 9.99 4.99
C GLY A 138 -4.99 9.04 5.79
N MET A 139 -6.11 8.63 5.23
CA MET A 139 -6.96 7.59 5.79
C MET A 139 -6.51 6.25 5.22
N PRO A 140 -6.09 5.26 6.04
CA PRO A 140 -5.63 3.99 5.50
C PRO A 140 -6.76 3.30 4.74
N PHE A 141 -6.50 2.85 3.52
CA PHE A 141 -7.53 2.24 2.67
C PHE A 141 -7.29 0.74 2.44
N ALA A 142 -6.04 0.35 2.21
CA ALA A 142 -5.61 -1.03 2.09
C ALA A 142 -4.29 -1.21 2.82
N SER A 143 -4.02 -2.41 3.29
CA SER A 143 -2.73 -2.71 3.94
C SER A 143 -2.18 -4.07 3.56
N SER A 144 -0.89 -4.24 3.76
CA SER A 144 -0.18 -5.52 3.68
C SER A 144 1.00 -5.54 4.64
N THR A 145 1.48 -6.74 4.96
CA THR A 145 2.70 -6.97 5.73
C THR A 145 3.62 -7.92 4.98
N ARG A 146 4.80 -8.17 5.51
CA ARG A 146 5.76 -9.13 4.95
C ARG A 146 5.94 -10.32 5.89
N VAL A 147 6.10 -11.49 5.28
CA VAL A 147 6.53 -12.73 5.92
C VAL A 147 7.59 -13.40 5.05
N LEU A 148 8.37 -14.32 5.60
CA LEU A 148 9.29 -15.13 4.82
C LEU A 148 8.55 -16.28 4.16
N PHE A 149 8.56 -16.32 2.82
CA PHE A 149 8.13 -17.47 2.01
C PHE A 149 9.30 -18.42 1.80
N TYR A 150 9.03 -19.72 1.87
CA TYR A 150 9.99 -20.76 1.51
C TYR A 150 9.37 -21.83 0.60
N ASN A 151 10.18 -22.40 -0.28
CA ASN A 151 9.76 -23.46 -1.17
C ASN A 151 9.85 -24.82 -0.47
N LYS A 152 8.68 -25.42 -0.12
CA LYS A 152 8.63 -26.69 0.60
C LYS A 152 9.29 -27.86 -0.12
N THR A 153 9.28 -27.86 -1.44
CA THR A 153 9.90 -28.94 -2.23
C THR A 153 11.42 -28.85 -2.07
N LEU A 154 12.01 -27.69 -2.31
CA LEU A 154 13.46 -27.48 -2.18
C LEU A 154 13.96 -27.72 -0.75
N PHE A 155 13.17 -27.26 0.26
CA PHE A 155 13.49 -27.50 1.67
C PHE A 155 13.48 -28.99 2.04
N SER A 156 12.50 -29.75 1.49
CA SER A 156 12.42 -31.20 1.69
C SER A 156 13.58 -31.93 1.01
N GLU A 157 13.99 -31.51 -0.17
CA GLU A 157 15.13 -32.06 -0.90
C GLU A 157 16.45 -31.81 -0.19
N ALA A 158 16.64 -30.62 0.35
CA ALA A 158 17.82 -30.24 1.16
C ALA A 158 17.78 -30.78 2.59
N GLY A 159 16.66 -31.36 3.05
CA GLY A 159 16.51 -31.90 4.40
C GLY A 159 16.52 -30.85 5.51
N ILE A 160 16.13 -29.61 5.21
CA ILE A 160 16.15 -28.46 6.13
C ILE A 160 14.74 -28.06 6.58
N THR A 161 14.69 -27.25 7.65
CA THR A 161 13.42 -26.69 8.20
C THR A 161 13.46 -25.16 8.11
N PRO A 162 12.28 -24.48 8.07
CA PRO A 162 12.25 -23.03 7.95
C PRO A 162 13.04 -22.30 9.03
N PRO A 163 13.79 -21.25 8.66
CA PRO A 163 14.70 -20.54 9.57
C PRO A 163 13.91 -19.74 10.62
N LYS A 164 14.51 -19.57 11.80
CA LYS A 164 14.00 -18.75 12.91
C LYS A 164 14.88 -17.56 13.23
N SER A 165 16.14 -17.60 12.78
CA SER A 165 17.15 -16.56 12.98
C SER A 165 17.92 -16.31 11.69
N TRP A 166 18.74 -15.27 11.67
CA TRP A 166 19.63 -15.00 10.55
C TRP A 166 20.66 -16.11 10.34
N ASP A 167 21.18 -16.70 11.43
CA ASP A 167 22.11 -17.81 11.33
C ASP A 167 21.46 -19.04 10.70
N ASP A 168 20.22 -19.36 11.08
CA ASP A 168 19.45 -20.43 10.44
C ASP A 168 19.23 -20.12 8.94
N LEU A 169 18.86 -18.87 8.59
CA LEU A 169 18.61 -18.46 7.21
C LEU A 169 19.87 -18.60 6.35
N ALA A 170 21.04 -18.20 6.86
CA ALA A 170 22.30 -18.34 6.14
C ALA A 170 22.65 -19.82 5.95
N ALA A 171 22.51 -20.65 6.99
CA ALA A 171 22.76 -22.09 6.91
C ALA A 171 21.82 -22.80 5.94
N ASP A 172 20.53 -22.44 5.94
CA ASP A 172 19.54 -22.98 5.00
C ASP A 172 19.87 -22.55 3.57
N ALA A 173 20.29 -21.30 3.37
CA ALA A 173 20.70 -20.81 2.06
C ALA A 173 21.96 -21.54 1.54
N GLU A 174 22.95 -21.85 2.42
CA GLU A 174 24.12 -22.67 2.06
C GLU A 174 23.71 -24.09 1.66
N ALA A 175 22.78 -24.71 2.39
CA ALA A 175 22.26 -26.04 2.05
C ALA A 175 21.53 -26.04 0.71
N LEU A 176 20.66 -25.04 0.46
CA LEU A 176 19.96 -24.87 -0.82
C LEU A 176 20.95 -24.65 -1.99
N LYS A 177 22.02 -23.87 -1.76
CA LYS A 177 23.09 -23.70 -2.77
C LYS A 177 23.77 -25.02 -3.10
N ALA A 178 24.05 -25.85 -2.09
CA ALA A 178 24.66 -27.16 -2.26
C ALA A 178 23.80 -28.11 -3.13
N GLU A 179 22.45 -27.99 -3.04
CA GLU A 179 21.49 -28.69 -3.89
C GLU A 179 21.31 -28.04 -5.27
N GLY A 180 22.03 -26.95 -5.58
CA GLY A 180 21.99 -26.29 -6.89
C GLY A 180 20.80 -25.35 -7.10
N VAL A 181 20.15 -24.88 -6.04
CA VAL A 181 19.08 -23.91 -6.13
C VAL A 181 19.59 -22.57 -6.66
N THR A 182 18.95 -22.04 -7.70
CA THR A 182 19.39 -20.84 -8.41
C THR A 182 19.45 -19.60 -7.51
N TYR A 183 18.42 -19.40 -6.68
CA TYR A 183 18.35 -18.36 -5.68
C TYR A 183 18.09 -19.00 -4.31
N PRO A 184 19.11 -19.36 -3.55
CA PRO A 184 18.92 -19.86 -2.18
C PRO A 184 18.08 -18.88 -1.34
N TYR A 185 18.44 -17.60 -1.39
CA TYR A 185 17.63 -16.48 -0.93
C TYR A 185 17.53 -15.40 -2.02
N ALA A 186 16.34 -15.03 -2.46
CA ALA A 186 16.19 -13.90 -3.38
C ALA A 186 16.17 -12.58 -2.59
N LEU A 187 17.14 -11.68 -2.87
CA LEU A 187 17.29 -10.37 -2.20
C LEU A 187 16.99 -9.22 -3.19
N PRO A 188 15.70 -8.82 -3.36
CA PRO A 188 15.30 -7.86 -4.37
C PRO A 188 15.49 -6.41 -3.88
N LEU A 189 16.70 -5.89 -3.94
CA LEU A 189 17.04 -4.48 -3.67
C LEU A 189 17.06 -3.62 -4.96
N GLY A 190 16.49 -4.11 -6.06
CA GLY A 190 16.30 -3.37 -7.31
C GLY A 190 15.31 -2.21 -7.14
N PRO A 191 15.35 -1.21 -8.06
CA PRO A 191 14.67 0.08 -7.88
C PRO A 191 13.13 0.01 -7.82
N GLU A 192 12.51 -1.11 -8.20
CA GLU A 192 11.05 -1.26 -8.13
C GLU A 192 10.55 -1.07 -6.69
N GLU A 193 11.10 -1.81 -5.73
CA GLU A 193 10.63 -1.82 -4.34
C GLU A 193 11.79 -1.87 -3.32
N ALA A 194 12.96 -1.34 -3.67
CA ALA A 194 14.12 -1.30 -2.78
C ALA A 194 13.84 -0.73 -1.37
N PRO A 195 13.00 0.32 -1.20
CA PRO A 195 12.64 0.80 0.13
C PRO A 195 11.93 -0.25 0.99
N ALA A 196 11.11 -1.13 0.38
CA ALA A 196 10.40 -2.17 1.11
C ALA A 196 11.36 -3.26 1.61
N GLU A 197 12.17 -3.80 0.73
CA GLU A 197 13.10 -4.87 1.10
C GLU A 197 14.16 -4.37 2.10
N SER A 198 14.71 -3.16 1.88
CA SER A 198 15.68 -2.61 2.82
C SER A 198 15.07 -2.31 4.19
N MET A 199 13.86 -1.76 4.26
CA MET A 199 13.19 -1.55 5.55
C MET A 199 12.89 -2.87 6.26
N GLN A 200 12.40 -3.88 5.53
CA GLN A 200 12.16 -5.21 6.08
C GLN A 200 13.42 -5.77 6.77
N TRP A 201 14.58 -5.63 6.13
CA TRP A 201 15.83 -6.08 6.71
C TRP A 201 16.31 -5.21 7.88
N MET A 202 16.17 -3.87 7.78
CA MET A 202 16.48 -2.97 8.89
C MET A 202 15.66 -3.32 10.14
N LEU A 203 14.35 -3.53 9.99
CA LEU A 203 13.47 -3.94 11.09
C LEU A 203 13.85 -5.32 11.66
N SER A 204 14.21 -6.26 10.80
CA SER A 204 14.72 -7.57 11.21
C SER A 204 16.00 -7.48 12.03
N GLY A 205 16.84 -6.47 11.79
CA GLY A 205 18.05 -6.15 12.54
C GLY A 205 17.83 -5.28 13.77
N GLY A 206 16.60 -4.82 14.01
CA GLY A 206 16.24 -3.94 15.13
C GLY A 206 16.43 -2.44 14.87
N GLY A 207 16.63 -2.04 13.61
CA GLY A 207 16.68 -0.65 13.14
C GLY A 207 15.42 -0.23 12.39
N GLY A 208 15.54 0.70 11.45
CA GLY A 208 14.46 1.24 10.63
C GLY A 208 14.91 2.50 9.89
N TYR A 209 13.98 3.17 9.18
CA TYR A 209 14.31 4.45 8.51
C TYR A 209 14.31 5.66 9.43
N THR A 210 13.57 5.59 10.53
CA THR A 210 13.50 6.65 11.53
C THR A 210 13.84 6.13 12.91
N ASP A 211 14.25 7.03 13.80
CA ASP A 211 14.48 6.76 15.21
C ASP A 211 13.18 6.95 16.02
N THR A 212 13.27 6.79 17.35
CA THR A 212 12.15 6.89 18.28
C THR A 212 11.53 8.29 18.41
N VAL A 213 12.19 9.32 17.87
CA VAL A 213 11.69 10.71 17.83
C VAL A 213 11.31 11.12 16.40
N ASP A 214 11.15 10.14 15.52
CA ASP A 214 10.75 10.30 14.11
C ASP A 214 11.75 11.09 13.26
N SER A 215 13.03 11.17 13.63
CA SER A 215 14.09 11.68 12.75
C SER A 215 14.68 10.56 11.91
N TYR A 216 15.16 10.88 10.69
CA TYR A 216 15.82 9.85 9.89
C TYR A 216 17.04 9.28 10.61
N GLY A 217 17.13 7.95 10.65
CA GLY A 217 18.19 7.16 11.26
C GLY A 217 18.72 6.08 10.30
N ILE A 218 18.87 6.40 9.00
CA ILE A 218 19.21 5.43 7.95
C ILE A 218 20.57 4.80 8.19
N ASP A 219 21.53 5.55 8.74
CA ASP A 219 22.89 5.07 9.06
C ASP A 219 23.07 4.64 10.52
N ALA A 220 21.97 4.38 11.23
CA ALA A 220 22.03 3.83 12.59
C ALA A 220 22.91 2.56 12.62
N PRO A 221 23.66 2.31 13.74
CA PRO A 221 24.53 1.15 13.84
C PRO A 221 23.85 -0.17 13.50
N GLU A 222 22.61 -0.36 13.94
CA GLU A 222 21.79 -1.55 13.68
C GLU A 222 21.56 -1.77 12.19
N ASN A 223 21.33 -0.69 11.44
CA ASN A 223 21.15 -0.73 9.98
C ASN A 223 22.47 -1.05 9.28
N VAL A 224 23.59 -0.43 9.71
CA VAL A 224 24.92 -0.70 9.15
C VAL A 224 25.31 -2.16 9.40
N ASP A 225 25.08 -2.68 10.61
CA ASP A 225 25.30 -4.08 10.95
C ASP A 225 24.47 -5.03 10.08
N THR A 226 23.19 -4.69 9.88
CA THR A 226 22.27 -5.47 9.03
C THR A 226 22.79 -5.58 7.60
N PHE A 227 23.14 -4.45 6.99
CA PHE A 227 23.65 -4.47 5.61
C PHE A 227 25.04 -5.07 5.50
N SER A 228 25.86 -5.02 6.56
CA SER A 228 27.14 -5.73 6.60
C SER A 228 26.94 -7.23 6.62
N TRP A 229 25.98 -7.71 7.44
CA TRP A 229 25.60 -9.12 7.48
C TRP A 229 25.07 -9.60 6.12
N LEU A 230 24.14 -8.86 5.50
CA LEU A 230 23.62 -9.20 4.17
C LEU A 230 24.71 -9.32 3.13
N LYS A 231 25.65 -8.37 3.15
CA LYS A 231 26.80 -8.35 2.23
C LYS A 231 27.73 -9.53 2.47
N ASP A 232 28.10 -9.81 3.71
CA ASP A 232 29.15 -10.76 4.02
C ASP A 232 28.61 -12.20 4.05
N GLU A 233 27.43 -12.42 4.64
CA GLU A 233 26.88 -13.76 4.86
C GLU A 233 26.00 -14.24 3.68
N LEU A 234 25.33 -13.35 2.95
CA LEU A 234 24.50 -13.78 1.82
C LEU A 234 25.16 -13.48 0.48
N VAL A 235 25.51 -12.23 0.20
CA VAL A 235 26.06 -11.85 -1.11
C VAL A 235 27.49 -12.35 -1.29
N GLY A 236 28.34 -12.18 -0.29
CA GLY A 236 29.75 -12.62 -0.29
C GLY A 236 29.90 -14.13 -0.41
N LYS A 237 28.94 -14.90 0.07
CA LYS A 237 28.87 -16.36 -0.09
C LYS A 237 28.10 -16.79 -1.35
N GLU A 238 27.69 -15.85 -2.21
CA GLU A 238 26.94 -16.12 -3.45
C GLU A 238 25.61 -16.88 -3.19
N LEU A 239 24.87 -16.52 -2.15
CA LEU A 239 23.61 -17.16 -1.77
C LEU A 239 22.39 -16.44 -2.34
N THR A 240 22.58 -15.31 -3.02
CA THR A 240 21.48 -14.46 -3.52
C THR A 240 21.16 -14.64 -5.00
N GLY A 241 21.77 -15.65 -5.65
CA GLY A 241 21.53 -15.99 -7.06
C GLY A 241 22.37 -15.16 -8.04
N PRO A 242 22.14 -15.35 -9.36
CA PRO A 242 22.98 -14.82 -10.42
C PRO A 242 22.77 -13.33 -10.72
N VAL A 243 21.60 -12.77 -10.35
CA VAL A 243 21.32 -11.35 -10.53
C VAL A 243 21.75 -10.58 -9.27
N ALA A 244 22.53 -9.52 -9.47
CA ALA A 244 22.96 -8.69 -8.35
C ALA A 244 21.75 -8.13 -7.58
N PRO A 245 21.76 -8.11 -6.22
CA PRO A 245 20.62 -7.64 -5.44
C PRO A 245 20.08 -6.26 -5.84
N GLY A 246 20.96 -5.29 -6.15
CA GLY A 246 20.57 -3.95 -6.59
C GLY A 246 19.95 -3.88 -8.00
N GLU A 247 19.97 -4.97 -8.76
CA GLU A 247 19.36 -5.10 -10.08
C GLU A 247 18.14 -6.03 -10.08
N LEU A 248 17.99 -6.88 -9.05
CA LEU A 248 16.87 -7.79 -8.89
C LEU A 248 15.64 -7.02 -8.38
N ASN A 249 14.62 -6.92 -9.20
CA ASN A 249 13.34 -6.37 -8.79
C ASN A 249 12.47 -7.42 -8.08
N ARG A 250 11.55 -6.97 -7.24
CA ARG A 250 10.59 -7.85 -6.55
C ARG A 250 9.77 -8.69 -7.54
N ALA A 251 9.27 -8.09 -8.61
CA ALA A 251 8.50 -8.81 -9.63
C ALA A 251 9.29 -9.96 -10.25
N ASP A 252 10.59 -9.77 -10.50
CA ASP A 252 11.48 -10.80 -11.05
C ASP A 252 11.75 -11.91 -10.02
N ALA A 253 11.99 -11.56 -8.76
CA ALA A 253 12.13 -12.51 -7.65
C ALA A 253 10.89 -13.38 -7.47
N TYR A 254 9.68 -12.77 -7.52
CA TYR A 254 8.41 -13.50 -7.42
C TYR A 254 8.17 -14.39 -8.64
N ALA A 255 8.52 -13.94 -9.83
CA ALA A 255 8.45 -14.75 -11.05
C ALA A 255 9.40 -15.95 -10.98
N ALA A 256 10.61 -15.78 -10.45
CA ALA A 256 11.56 -16.87 -10.21
C ALA A 256 11.06 -17.83 -9.13
N PHE A 257 10.46 -17.33 -8.02
CA PHE A 257 9.83 -18.16 -7.01
C PHE A 257 8.71 -19.03 -7.60
N ALA A 258 7.87 -18.44 -8.44
CA ALA A 258 6.79 -19.16 -9.13
C ALA A 258 7.26 -20.21 -10.13
N LYS A 259 8.52 -20.13 -10.60
CA LYS A 259 9.17 -21.17 -11.41
C LYS A 259 9.82 -22.27 -10.57
N GLY A 260 9.86 -22.12 -9.24
CA GLY A 260 10.55 -23.05 -8.34
C GLY A 260 12.07 -22.83 -8.25
N GLU A 261 12.58 -21.71 -8.72
CA GLU A 261 14.02 -21.37 -8.78
C GLU A 261 14.53 -20.71 -7.47
N VAL A 262 13.63 -20.36 -6.55
CA VAL A 262 13.94 -19.63 -5.31
C VAL A 262 13.63 -20.49 -4.10
N GLY A 263 14.59 -20.58 -3.18
CA GLY A 263 14.45 -21.26 -1.88
C GLY A 263 13.64 -20.42 -0.89
N MET A 264 14.06 -19.17 -0.68
CA MET A 264 13.46 -18.22 0.28
C MET A 264 13.35 -16.82 -0.31
N VAL A 265 12.30 -16.08 0.09
CA VAL A 265 12.09 -14.67 -0.27
C VAL A 265 11.13 -14.00 0.69
N ASN A 266 11.35 -12.75 1.07
CA ASN A 266 10.35 -11.94 1.75
C ASN A 266 9.17 -11.65 0.81
N GLY A 267 7.95 -11.85 1.28
CA GLY A 267 6.76 -11.72 0.42
C GLY A 267 5.56 -11.10 1.12
N HIS A 268 4.74 -10.42 0.32
CA HIS A 268 3.41 -9.96 0.70
C HIS A 268 2.32 -10.90 0.15
N PRO A 269 1.04 -10.75 0.53
CA PRO A 269 -0.01 -11.73 0.20
C PRO A 269 -0.13 -12.09 -1.29
N SER A 270 0.14 -11.18 -2.22
CA SER A 270 0.02 -11.47 -3.66
C SER A 270 0.93 -12.61 -4.15
N LEU A 271 2.06 -12.87 -3.46
CA LEU A 271 2.95 -13.97 -3.81
C LEU A 271 2.25 -15.33 -3.67
N MET A 272 1.29 -15.46 -2.76
CA MET A 272 0.49 -16.70 -2.61
C MET A 272 -0.20 -17.07 -3.92
N ASN A 273 -0.88 -16.11 -4.54
CA ASN A 273 -1.59 -16.31 -5.80
C ASN A 273 -0.64 -16.60 -6.97
N ILE A 274 0.49 -15.87 -7.02
CA ILE A 274 1.52 -16.06 -8.05
C ILE A 274 2.11 -17.48 -7.97
N ALA A 275 2.45 -17.95 -6.77
CA ALA A 275 2.97 -19.29 -6.52
C ALA A 275 1.93 -20.39 -6.80
N ALA A 276 0.70 -20.20 -6.32
CA ALA A 276 -0.40 -21.17 -6.50
C ALA A 276 -0.77 -21.38 -7.97
N LYS A 277 -0.85 -20.30 -8.77
CA LYS A 277 -1.11 -20.37 -10.22
C LYS A 277 -0.09 -21.23 -10.97
N LYS A 278 1.12 -21.39 -10.43
CA LYS A 278 2.21 -22.20 -11.00
C LYS A 278 2.43 -23.54 -10.30
N GLY A 279 1.65 -23.84 -9.25
CA GLY A 279 1.70 -25.11 -8.53
C GLY A 279 2.89 -25.24 -7.57
N VAL A 280 3.56 -24.14 -7.20
CA VAL A 280 4.65 -24.15 -6.22
C VAL A 280 4.11 -24.46 -4.84
N LYS A 281 4.65 -25.46 -4.17
CA LYS A 281 4.35 -25.78 -2.77
C LYS A 281 5.20 -24.88 -1.87
N TYR A 282 4.57 -23.92 -1.24
CA TYR A 282 5.27 -22.97 -0.35
C TYR A 282 4.80 -23.10 1.09
N GLY A 283 5.60 -22.58 1.99
CA GLY A 283 5.25 -22.27 3.36
C GLY A 283 5.59 -20.83 3.69
N MET A 284 5.06 -20.36 4.80
CA MET A 284 5.29 -19.02 5.32
C MET A 284 5.67 -19.13 6.79
N VAL A 285 6.62 -18.31 7.22
CA VAL A 285 7.02 -18.12 8.61
C VAL A 285 7.24 -16.63 8.87
N PRO A 286 7.13 -16.14 10.12
CA PRO A 286 7.55 -14.80 10.47
C PRO A 286 8.97 -14.52 9.96
N THR A 287 9.28 -13.28 9.60
CA THR A 287 10.63 -12.92 9.17
C THR A 287 11.64 -13.22 10.28
N PRO A 288 12.73 -13.97 10.00
CA PRO A 288 13.79 -14.18 10.96
C PRO A 288 14.44 -12.87 11.37
N GLY A 289 14.74 -12.72 12.66
CA GLY A 289 15.56 -11.64 13.20
C GLY A 289 16.98 -12.10 13.50
N LYS A 290 17.80 -11.19 13.98
CA LYS A 290 19.21 -11.46 14.34
C LYS A 290 19.34 -12.60 15.35
N GLU A 291 18.49 -12.62 16.40
CA GLU A 291 18.53 -13.59 17.51
C GLU A 291 17.18 -14.32 17.68
N GLY A 292 16.53 -14.70 16.58
CA GLY A 292 15.21 -15.34 16.61
C GLY A 292 14.23 -14.62 15.66
N THR A 293 12.93 -14.76 15.90
CA THR A 293 11.92 -14.06 15.10
C THR A 293 12.07 -12.54 15.25
N SER A 294 11.96 -11.82 14.15
CA SER A 294 11.93 -10.35 14.14
C SER A 294 10.84 -9.82 15.07
N LYS A 295 11.12 -8.71 15.75
CA LYS A 295 10.15 -8.05 16.63
C LYS A 295 9.14 -7.19 15.89
N SER A 296 9.48 -6.77 14.70
CA SER A 296 8.62 -6.01 13.81
C SER A 296 8.84 -6.42 12.36
N THR A 297 7.86 -6.14 11.51
CA THR A 297 7.91 -6.37 10.07
C THR A 297 7.48 -5.12 9.33
N LEU A 298 7.77 -5.05 8.04
CA LEU A 298 7.27 -3.96 7.21
C LEU A 298 5.76 -4.05 7.05
N GLY A 299 5.07 -2.99 7.47
CA GLY A 299 3.71 -2.68 7.07
C GLY A 299 3.69 -1.72 5.89
N VAL A 300 2.80 -1.96 4.95
CA VAL A 300 2.52 -1.04 3.85
C VAL A 300 1.05 -0.69 3.89
N ALA A 301 0.73 0.58 3.76
CA ALA A 301 -0.63 1.05 3.61
C ALA A 301 -0.75 1.99 2.42
N ASP A 302 -1.91 1.95 1.79
CA ASP A 302 -2.33 2.87 0.76
C ASP A 302 -3.35 3.85 1.35
N TRP A 303 -3.34 5.08 0.87
CA TRP A 303 -4.00 6.18 1.54
C TRP A 303 -5.14 6.74 0.71
N MET A 304 -6.32 6.82 1.30
CA MET A 304 -7.41 7.66 0.81
C MET A 304 -7.23 9.07 1.37
N THR A 305 -7.35 10.08 0.50
CA THR A 305 -7.26 11.50 0.87
C THR A 305 -8.45 12.25 0.28
N ALA A 306 -8.79 13.40 0.86
CA ALA A 306 -9.86 14.25 0.34
C ALA A 306 -9.40 15.69 0.19
N PHE A 307 -9.63 16.27 -0.99
CA PHE A 307 -9.22 17.63 -1.34
C PHE A 307 -10.30 18.65 -0.97
N ARG A 308 -9.87 19.78 -0.40
CA ARG A 308 -10.77 20.83 0.10
C ARG A 308 -11.35 21.76 -0.96
N LYS A 309 -10.73 21.81 -2.13
CA LYS A 309 -11.00 22.86 -3.13
C LYS A 309 -12.44 22.86 -3.62
N ASN A 310 -13.02 21.68 -3.80
CA ASN A 310 -14.37 21.55 -4.36
C ASN A 310 -15.49 21.82 -3.34
N GLY A 311 -15.19 21.80 -2.03
CA GLY A 311 -16.10 22.22 -0.98
C GLY A 311 -17.18 21.19 -0.60
N HIS A 312 -17.11 19.95 -1.08
CA HIS A 312 -18.10 18.88 -0.86
C HIS A 312 -17.85 18.08 0.42
N ARG A 313 -17.41 18.74 1.50
CA ARG A 313 -16.95 18.10 2.75
C ARG A 313 -17.93 17.05 3.28
N ASP A 314 -19.20 17.43 3.41
CA ASP A 314 -20.21 16.58 4.07
C ASP A 314 -20.52 15.35 3.20
N GLN A 315 -20.68 15.51 1.89
CA GLN A 315 -20.93 14.41 0.95
C GLN A 315 -19.74 13.47 0.83
N VAL A 316 -18.51 14.01 0.87
CA VAL A 316 -17.28 13.22 0.93
C VAL A 316 -17.20 12.41 2.22
N GLY A 317 -17.51 13.03 3.35
CA GLY A 317 -17.54 12.37 4.66
C GLY A 317 -18.54 11.22 4.70
N ASP A 318 -19.78 11.45 4.28
CA ASP A 318 -20.83 10.43 4.22
C ASP A 318 -20.44 9.24 3.33
N PHE A 319 -19.84 9.52 2.16
CA PHE A 319 -19.37 8.46 1.27
C PHE A 319 -18.20 7.68 1.87
N LEU A 320 -17.25 8.37 2.51
CA LEU A 320 -16.11 7.68 3.14
C LEU A 320 -16.55 6.84 4.35
N ASP A 321 -17.50 7.30 5.17
CA ASP A 321 -18.07 6.49 6.24
C ASP A 321 -18.73 5.21 5.69
N PHE A 322 -19.39 5.28 4.53
CA PHE A 322 -19.92 4.09 3.85
C PHE A 322 -18.79 3.17 3.34
N VAL A 323 -17.76 3.74 2.71
CA VAL A 323 -16.58 2.99 2.23
C VAL A 323 -15.90 2.23 3.36
N TYR A 324 -15.73 2.88 4.53
CA TYR A 324 -15.07 2.29 5.71
C TYR A 324 -15.96 1.42 6.57
N SER A 325 -17.22 1.16 6.18
CA SER A 325 -18.02 0.16 6.87
C SER A 325 -17.33 -1.20 6.86
N GLU A 326 -17.47 -1.98 7.94
CA GLU A 326 -16.85 -3.33 8.05
C GLU A 326 -17.12 -4.19 6.82
N LYS A 327 -18.39 -4.17 6.33
CA LYS A 327 -18.81 -4.91 5.12
C LYS A 327 -17.93 -4.56 3.92
N ASN A 328 -17.73 -3.28 3.66
CA ASN A 328 -17.05 -2.80 2.45
C ASN A 328 -15.54 -2.96 2.57
N VAL A 329 -14.95 -2.74 3.76
CA VAL A 329 -13.54 -3.02 4.03
C VAL A 329 -13.22 -4.50 3.83
N LEU A 330 -14.06 -5.41 4.38
CA LEU A 330 -13.89 -6.86 4.17
C LEU A 330 -14.05 -7.27 2.70
N ALA A 331 -15.03 -6.69 2.00
CA ALA A 331 -15.24 -6.99 0.59
C ALA A 331 -14.03 -6.62 -0.27
N PHE A 332 -13.46 -5.44 -0.04
CA PHE A 332 -12.24 -4.99 -0.72
C PHE A 332 -11.04 -5.88 -0.39
N SER A 333 -10.80 -6.12 0.89
CA SER A 333 -9.65 -6.92 1.34
C SER A 333 -9.69 -8.34 0.76
N ARG A 334 -10.87 -8.97 0.74
CA ARG A 334 -11.05 -10.32 0.17
C ARG A 334 -10.91 -10.37 -1.35
N GLU A 335 -11.36 -9.32 -2.05
CA GLU A 335 -11.25 -9.26 -3.53
C GLU A 335 -9.80 -9.24 -3.99
N TYR A 336 -8.91 -8.59 -3.22
CA TYR A 336 -7.52 -8.35 -3.62
C TYR A 336 -6.48 -9.06 -2.75
N ASP A 337 -6.88 -9.95 -1.85
CA ASP A 337 -6.00 -10.60 -0.86
C ASP A 337 -5.15 -9.59 -0.06
N LEU A 338 -5.79 -8.51 0.39
CA LEU A 338 -5.17 -7.47 1.21
C LEU A 338 -5.64 -7.55 2.65
N LEU A 339 -4.95 -6.85 3.54
CA LEU A 339 -5.33 -6.80 4.95
C LEU A 339 -6.29 -5.63 5.18
N PRO A 340 -7.33 -5.84 6.03
CA PRO A 340 -8.22 -4.78 6.43
C PRO A 340 -7.50 -3.68 7.21
N VAL A 341 -7.99 -2.46 7.06
CA VAL A 341 -7.44 -1.28 7.73
C VAL A 341 -8.21 -0.89 9.00
N THR A 342 -9.29 -1.62 9.30
CA THR A 342 -10.11 -1.42 10.50
C THR A 342 -10.00 -2.60 11.44
N THR A 343 -10.11 -2.34 12.74
CA THR A 343 -10.02 -3.35 13.80
C THR A 343 -11.18 -4.35 13.73
N SER A 344 -12.41 -3.89 13.44
CA SER A 344 -13.58 -4.73 13.27
C SER A 344 -13.42 -5.73 12.14
N ALA A 345 -13.06 -5.24 10.95
CA ALA A 345 -12.84 -6.09 9.77
C ALA A 345 -11.64 -7.03 9.96
N SER A 346 -10.55 -6.58 10.60
CA SER A 346 -9.38 -7.42 10.92
C SER A 346 -9.77 -8.56 11.86
N GLY A 347 -10.57 -8.28 12.89
CA GLY A 347 -11.10 -9.30 13.82
C GLY A 347 -11.98 -10.32 13.11
N THR A 348 -12.89 -9.88 12.25
CA THR A 348 -13.76 -10.75 11.45
C THR A 348 -12.94 -11.61 10.49
N MET A 349 -11.95 -11.05 9.80
CA MET A 349 -11.07 -11.78 8.88
C MET A 349 -10.22 -12.82 9.63
N ALA A 350 -9.64 -12.47 10.77
CA ALA A 350 -8.84 -13.38 11.58
C ALA A 350 -9.64 -14.59 12.12
N ALA A 351 -10.92 -14.37 12.44
CA ALA A 351 -11.81 -15.43 12.91
C ALA A 351 -12.36 -16.33 11.78
N SER A 352 -12.29 -15.91 10.53
CA SER A 352 -12.85 -16.61 9.37
C SER A 352 -11.94 -17.74 8.87
N ASP A 353 -12.50 -18.91 8.66
CA ASP A 353 -11.77 -20.03 8.01
C ASP A 353 -11.53 -19.79 6.51
N GLN A 354 -12.38 -18.99 5.86
CA GLN A 354 -12.22 -18.59 4.48
C GLN A 354 -10.90 -17.79 4.31
N ASP A 355 -10.56 -16.97 5.28
CA ASP A 355 -9.45 -16.04 5.23
C ASP A 355 -8.19 -16.57 5.94
N ARG A 356 -8.17 -17.86 6.36
CA ARG A 356 -7.07 -18.49 7.12
C ARG A 356 -5.69 -18.33 6.47
N HIS A 357 -5.63 -18.18 5.15
CA HIS A 357 -4.38 -17.99 4.41
C HIS A 357 -3.74 -16.60 4.65
N LEU A 358 -4.55 -15.60 5.07
CA LEU A 358 -4.09 -14.27 5.44
C LEU A 358 -3.68 -14.13 6.91
N ARG A 359 -3.98 -15.10 7.77
CA ARG A 359 -3.68 -15.04 9.22
C ARG A 359 -2.21 -14.71 9.53
N PRO A 360 -1.20 -15.34 8.86
CA PRO A 360 0.20 -14.99 9.12
C PRO A 360 0.51 -13.50 8.92
N PHE A 361 -0.12 -12.87 7.94
CA PHE A 361 0.05 -11.45 7.66
C PHE A 361 -0.73 -10.57 8.63
N LEU A 362 -1.93 -11.00 9.05
CA LEU A 362 -2.74 -10.28 10.06
C LEU A 362 -2.04 -10.28 11.43
N GLU A 363 -1.38 -11.37 11.81
CA GLU A 363 -0.60 -11.46 13.05
C GLU A 363 0.56 -10.45 13.04
N GLU A 364 1.23 -10.31 11.91
CA GLU A 364 2.33 -9.36 11.74
C GLU A 364 1.85 -7.88 11.69
N LEU A 365 0.59 -7.62 11.32
CA LEU A 365 0.05 -6.27 11.20
C LEU A 365 0.12 -5.51 12.54
N LEU A 366 -0.04 -6.21 13.66
CA LEU A 366 -0.07 -5.59 15.00
C LEU A 366 1.30 -5.06 15.45
N THR A 367 2.38 -5.58 14.89
CA THR A 367 3.76 -5.19 15.19
C THR A 367 4.46 -4.56 14.00
N SER A 368 3.70 -4.25 12.94
CA SER A 368 4.28 -3.69 11.72
C SER A 368 4.66 -2.22 11.89
N GLU A 369 5.74 -1.84 11.21
CA GLU A 369 6.20 -0.47 11.10
C GLU A 369 6.10 -0.02 9.64
N LEU A 370 5.62 1.22 9.43
CA LEU A 370 5.38 1.77 8.11
C LEU A 370 6.49 2.75 7.72
N TYR A 371 6.57 3.04 6.42
CA TYR A 371 7.41 4.14 5.93
C TYR A 371 7.01 5.47 6.59
N PRO A 372 7.94 6.43 6.71
CA PRO A 372 7.64 7.75 7.24
C PRO A 372 6.91 8.63 6.21
N VAL A 373 5.79 8.15 5.67
CA VAL A 373 5.01 8.80 4.60
C VAL A 373 4.37 10.12 5.01
N GLY A 374 4.30 10.40 6.31
CA GLY A 374 3.89 11.68 6.87
C GLY A 374 4.94 12.79 6.73
N LYS A 375 6.19 12.43 6.37
CA LYS A 375 7.24 13.42 6.08
C LYS A 375 7.13 13.89 4.63
N THR A 376 7.20 15.20 4.40
CA THR A 376 7.15 15.76 3.03
C THR A 376 8.39 15.39 2.22
N SER A 377 9.52 15.15 2.89
CA SER A 377 10.79 14.69 2.32
C SER A 377 10.81 13.22 1.88
N TRP A 378 9.85 12.38 2.36
CA TRP A 378 9.91 10.94 2.12
C TRP A 378 9.95 10.55 0.64
N ALA A 379 9.24 11.27 -0.22
CA ALA A 379 9.24 10.98 -1.65
C ALA A 379 10.64 11.06 -2.27
N ASP A 380 11.41 12.11 -1.93
CA ASP A 380 12.77 12.32 -2.40
C ASP A 380 13.74 11.32 -1.77
N VAL A 381 13.63 11.09 -0.47
CA VAL A 381 14.45 10.10 0.26
C VAL A 381 14.23 8.69 -0.29
N SER A 382 12.98 8.31 -0.53
CA SER A 382 12.63 7.02 -1.13
C SER A 382 13.22 6.85 -2.54
N ALA A 383 13.23 7.92 -3.35
CA ALA A 383 13.85 7.90 -4.68
C ALA A 383 15.37 7.67 -4.62
N GLU A 384 16.06 8.28 -3.64
CA GLU A 384 17.50 8.06 -3.43
C GLU A 384 17.79 6.64 -2.94
N ILE A 385 16.96 6.09 -2.03
CA ILE A 385 17.06 4.70 -1.58
C ILE A 385 16.97 3.76 -2.77
N LYS A 386 15.98 3.92 -3.66
CA LYS A 386 15.80 3.11 -4.88
C LYS A 386 17.04 3.06 -5.77
N GLN A 387 17.79 4.15 -5.84
CA GLN A 387 18.97 4.25 -6.71
C GLN A 387 20.26 3.72 -6.08
N ARG A 388 20.34 3.71 -4.74
CA ARG A 388 21.63 3.55 -4.07
C ARG A 388 21.72 2.37 -3.12
N ILE A 389 20.62 1.95 -2.48
CA ILE A 389 20.69 0.99 -1.37
C ILE A 389 21.31 -0.36 -1.77
N GLY A 390 21.05 -0.83 -2.98
CA GLY A 390 21.65 -2.08 -3.50
C GLY A 390 23.17 -2.04 -3.58
N LYS A 391 23.77 -0.84 -3.65
CA LYS A 391 25.25 -0.67 -3.65
C LYS A 391 25.86 -0.98 -2.29
N ALA A 392 25.09 -0.93 -1.21
CA ALA A 392 25.56 -1.24 0.14
C ALA A 392 26.02 -2.70 0.25
N VAL A 393 25.34 -3.61 -0.44
CA VAL A 393 25.63 -5.04 -0.42
C VAL A 393 26.40 -5.55 -1.64
N ALA A 394 26.69 -4.69 -2.62
CA ALA A 394 27.43 -5.06 -3.81
C ALA A 394 28.88 -5.49 -3.47
N PRO A 395 29.53 -6.34 -4.29
CA PRO A 395 30.95 -6.63 -4.15
C PRO A 395 31.76 -5.33 -4.13
N GLY A 396 32.59 -5.15 -3.09
CA GLY A 396 33.35 -3.91 -2.88
C GLY A 396 32.53 -2.72 -2.33
N GLY A 397 31.22 -2.87 -2.15
CA GLY A 397 30.37 -1.85 -1.51
C GLY A 397 30.73 -1.66 -0.04
N SER A 398 30.37 -0.47 0.49
CA SER A 398 30.51 -0.15 1.92
C SER A 398 29.16 0.20 2.50
N PRO A 399 28.54 -0.67 3.33
CA PRO A 399 27.26 -0.37 3.97
C PRO A 399 27.26 0.99 4.69
N SER A 400 28.28 1.26 5.52
CA SER A 400 28.37 2.50 6.27
C SER A 400 28.48 3.74 5.36
N ALA A 401 29.21 3.65 4.24
CA ALA A 401 29.34 4.77 3.31
C ALA A 401 28.04 5.04 2.54
N VAL A 402 27.35 3.97 2.08
CA VAL A 402 26.08 4.12 1.34
C VAL A 402 24.98 4.62 2.26
N LEU A 403 24.81 4.00 3.44
CA LEU A 403 23.78 4.43 4.40
C LEU A 403 24.04 5.83 4.94
N GLY A 404 25.31 6.20 5.21
CA GLY A 404 25.68 7.56 5.62
C GLY A 404 25.42 8.62 4.55
N GLN A 405 25.59 8.29 3.25
CA GLN A 405 25.21 9.18 2.16
C GLN A 405 23.67 9.37 2.10
N LEU A 406 22.90 8.27 2.21
CA LEU A 406 21.45 8.34 2.25
C LEU A 406 20.94 9.14 3.45
N GLN A 407 21.55 8.94 4.64
CA GLN A 407 21.24 9.73 5.83
C GLN A 407 21.50 11.23 5.62
N ALA A 408 22.62 11.58 5.00
CA ALA A 408 22.96 12.99 4.75
C ALA A 408 21.97 13.65 3.77
N GLU A 409 21.47 12.92 2.77
CA GLU A 409 20.42 13.40 1.86
C GLU A 409 19.07 13.53 2.60
N ALA A 410 18.70 12.51 3.38
CA ALA A 410 17.47 12.51 4.16
C ALA A 410 17.43 13.68 5.16
N SER A 411 18.52 13.90 5.90
CA SER A 411 18.62 15.04 6.84
C SER A 411 18.56 16.39 6.14
N ARG A 412 19.12 16.52 4.93
CA ARG A 412 19.00 17.75 4.14
C ARG A 412 17.57 18.00 3.68
N ALA A 413 16.88 16.97 3.21
CA ALA A 413 15.50 17.06 2.78
C ALA A 413 14.57 17.40 3.95
N GLU A 414 14.77 16.76 5.11
CA GLU A 414 14.01 17.01 6.34
C GLU A 414 14.20 18.44 6.86
N ASN A 415 15.42 18.98 6.81
CA ASN A 415 15.68 20.36 7.23
C ASN A 415 15.09 21.41 6.28
N ALA A 416 14.61 21.02 5.11
CA ALA A 416 13.95 21.89 4.14
C ALA A 416 12.41 21.92 4.31
N GLU A 417 11.82 21.07 5.20
CA GLU A 417 10.39 21.02 5.54
C GLU A 417 9.98 22.21 6.45
#